data_6da1d5c78d442b1dfe60c856aeb4e768
#
_entry.id   6da1d5c78d442b1dfe60c856aeb4e768
#
_cell.length_a   1.000
_cell.length_b   1.000
_cell.length_c   1.000
_cell.angle_alpha   90.00
_cell.angle_beta   90.00
_cell.angle_gamma   90.00
#
_symmetry.space_group_name_H-M   'P 1'
#
loop_
_entity.id
_entity.type
_entity.pdbx_description
1 polymer ?
#
loop_
_entity_poly.entity_id
_entity_poly.type
_entity_poly.pdbx_seq_one_letter_code
_entity_poly.pdbx_strand_id
1 'polypeptide(L)'
;ATEDMRRRFAKIFGEEDAKRLEFRTINGISQKVLQYFAYRTQKTPFQVADKEASTAVKQSFLEVTGKYATENDIKETQLEITYAKNMRLTPEEIRNMDTEVEKFPEIFRTYNAKLRQMQMIDYDDQMIYALRILEQYPGVLAYFREKYQYFCVDEAQDTSKIQHDMMDLLAAKSRNLFMVGDEDQSIYGF
;
A
#
# COMPACT_ATOMS: atom_id res chain seq x y z
N ALA A 1 13.57 -9.89 -2.69
CA ALA A 1 13.47 -8.85 -3.74
C ALA A 1 14.43 -7.68 -3.47
N THR A 2 14.20 -6.81 -2.46
CA THR A 2 15.03 -5.60 -2.23
C THR A 2 16.49 -5.90 -1.92
N GLU A 3 16.78 -6.94 -1.15
CA GLU A 3 18.15 -7.37 -0.84
C GLU A 3 18.85 -7.99 -2.07
N ASP A 4 18.11 -8.65 -2.95
CA ASP A 4 18.65 -9.15 -4.21
C ASP A 4 18.99 -8.02 -5.17
N MET A 5 18.15 -7.01 -5.25
CA MET A 5 18.40 -5.79 -6.01
C MET A 5 19.66 -5.09 -5.51
N ARG A 6 19.79 -4.92 -4.17
CA ARG A 6 20.98 -4.35 -3.55
C ARG A 6 22.24 -5.15 -3.91
N ARG A 7 22.19 -6.49 -3.81
CA ARG A 7 23.31 -7.36 -4.13
C ARG A 7 23.70 -7.28 -5.62
N ARG A 8 22.72 -7.23 -6.54
CA ARG A 8 23.00 -7.06 -7.97
C ARG A 8 23.65 -5.71 -8.25
N PHE A 9 23.13 -4.64 -7.63
CA PHE A 9 23.71 -3.30 -7.76
C PHE A 9 25.16 -3.27 -7.23
N ALA A 10 25.42 -3.81 -6.04
CA ALA A 10 26.74 -3.87 -5.45
C ALA A 10 27.74 -4.65 -6.30
N LYS A 11 27.28 -5.69 -7.00
CA LYS A 11 28.11 -6.51 -7.90
C LYS A 11 28.58 -5.73 -9.14
N ILE A 12 27.79 -4.77 -9.60
CA ILE A 12 28.08 -3.96 -10.80
C ILE A 12 28.86 -2.69 -10.44
N PHE A 13 28.43 -1.99 -9.38
CA PHE A 13 28.91 -0.65 -9.04
C PHE A 13 29.78 -0.60 -7.76
N GLY A 14 29.83 -1.70 -7.01
CA GLY A 14 30.59 -1.80 -5.77
C GLY A 14 29.75 -1.58 -4.51
N GLU A 15 30.25 -2.11 -3.39
CA GLU A 15 29.57 -2.05 -2.09
C GLU A 15 29.47 -0.62 -1.53
N GLU A 16 30.46 0.23 -1.80
CA GLU A 16 30.44 1.62 -1.30
C GLU A 16 29.30 2.45 -1.92
N ASP A 17 29.04 2.27 -3.22
CA ASP A 17 27.92 2.94 -3.88
C ASP A 17 26.59 2.32 -3.45
N ALA A 18 26.53 0.99 -3.27
CA ALA A 18 25.34 0.33 -2.77
C ALA A 18 24.93 0.77 -1.36
N LYS A 19 25.88 1.12 -0.47
CA LYS A 19 25.58 1.66 0.87
C LYS A 19 25.00 3.07 0.85
N ARG A 20 25.22 3.81 -0.22
CA ARG A 20 24.68 5.19 -0.37
C ARG A 20 23.22 5.20 -0.83
N LEU A 21 22.73 4.06 -1.34
CA LEU A 21 21.36 3.91 -1.84
C LEU A 21 20.49 3.17 -0.83
N GLU A 22 19.22 3.48 -0.87
CA GLU A 22 18.22 2.79 -0.07
C GLU A 22 17.32 1.95 -0.98
N PHE A 23 17.40 0.63 -0.84
CA PHE A 23 16.59 -0.34 -1.57
C PHE A 23 15.38 -0.73 -0.74
N ARG A 24 14.17 -0.38 -1.19
CA ARG A 24 12.92 -0.66 -0.48
C ARG A 24 11.76 -0.93 -1.41
N THR A 25 10.77 -1.63 -0.88
CA THR A 25 9.45 -1.66 -1.50
C THR A 25 8.71 -0.34 -1.23
N ILE A 26 7.72 -0.01 -2.05
CA ILE A 26 6.87 1.18 -1.83
C ILE A 26 6.15 1.08 -0.48
N ASN A 27 5.69 -0.12 -0.09
CA ASN A 27 5.15 -0.37 1.25
C ASN A 27 6.17 -0.08 2.36
N GLY A 28 7.45 -0.40 2.14
CA GLY A 28 8.52 -0.07 3.09
C GLY A 28 8.75 1.44 3.25
N ILE A 29 8.53 2.23 2.20
CA ILE A 29 8.52 3.69 2.29
C ILE A 29 7.28 4.18 3.05
N SER A 30 6.11 3.61 2.79
CA SER A 30 4.88 3.91 3.52
C SER A 30 5.04 3.69 5.01
N GLN A 31 5.64 2.58 5.42
CA GLN A 31 5.95 2.30 6.82
C GLN A 31 6.86 3.38 7.44
N LYS A 32 7.88 3.84 6.72
CA LYS A 32 8.76 4.92 7.20
C LYS A 32 8.00 6.23 7.38
N VAL A 33 7.09 6.57 6.49
CA VAL A 33 6.24 7.76 6.61
C VAL A 33 5.41 7.68 7.88
N LEU A 34 4.75 6.54 8.14
CA LEU A 34 3.95 6.34 9.36
C LEU A 34 4.80 6.41 10.63
N GLN A 35 5.97 5.77 10.64
CA GLN A 35 6.90 5.79 11.78
C GLN A 35 7.43 7.20 12.06
N TYR A 36 7.82 7.93 11.02
CA TYR A 36 8.30 9.31 11.16
C TYR A 36 7.18 10.23 11.69
N PHE A 37 5.97 10.09 11.16
CA PHE A 37 4.82 10.86 11.62
C PHE A 37 4.47 10.56 13.09
N ALA A 38 4.44 9.29 13.46
CA ALA A 38 4.21 8.85 14.83
C ALA A 38 5.26 9.43 15.79
N TYR A 39 6.54 9.35 15.42
CA TYR A 39 7.64 9.96 16.18
C TYR A 39 7.46 11.48 16.35
N ARG A 40 7.16 12.20 15.25
CA ARG A 40 6.98 13.66 15.27
C ARG A 40 5.76 14.10 16.09
N THR A 41 4.71 13.29 16.14
CA THR A 41 3.47 13.58 16.87
C THR A 41 3.40 12.93 18.25
N GLN A 42 4.44 12.19 18.65
CA GLN A 42 4.48 11.41 19.90
C GLN A 42 3.31 10.42 20.05
N LYS A 43 2.84 9.88 18.93
CA LYS A 43 1.76 8.88 18.88
C LYS A 43 2.35 7.48 18.70
N THR A 44 1.63 6.48 19.18
CA THR A 44 1.94 5.09 18.89
C THR A 44 1.67 4.79 17.42
N PRO A 45 2.62 4.16 16.70
CA PRO A 45 2.37 3.71 15.33
C PRO A 45 1.24 2.69 15.29
N PHE A 46 0.48 2.68 14.18
CA PHE A 46 -0.51 1.62 13.94
C PHE A 46 0.16 0.26 13.83
N GLN A 47 -0.48 -0.75 14.41
CA GLN A 47 -0.11 -2.14 14.18
C GLN A 47 -0.68 -2.60 12.84
N VAL A 48 0.16 -3.31 12.08
CA VAL A 48 -0.27 -3.90 10.80
C VAL A 48 -0.85 -5.27 11.08
N ALA A 49 -2.10 -5.47 10.65
CA ALA A 49 -2.81 -6.74 10.73
C ALA A 49 -2.29 -7.67 9.61
N ASP A 50 -1.93 -8.89 9.96
CA ASP A 50 -1.57 -9.96 9.03
C ASP A 50 -2.64 -11.07 9.11
N LYS A 51 -2.54 -11.94 10.09
CA LYS A 51 -3.54 -13.00 10.33
C LYS A 51 -4.89 -12.43 10.78
N GLU A 52 -4.86 -11.34 11.52
CA GLU A 52 -6.04 -10.61 11.98
C GLU A 52 -6.86 -10.09 10.81
N ALA A 53 -6.22 -9.62 9.72
CA ALA A 53 -6.90 -9.18 8.52
C ALA A 53 -7.71 -10.32 7.88
N SER A 54 -7.12 -11.49 7.70
CA SER A 54 -7.83 -12.67 7.18
C SER A 54 -9.00 -13.10 8.08
N THR A 55 -8.81 -13.03 9.39
CA THR A 55 -9.88 -13.31 10.36
C THR A 55 -11.01 -12.29 10.26
N ALA A 56 -10.68 -11.01 10.11
CA ALA A 56 -11.66 -9.94 9.94
C ALA A 56 -12.48 -10.12 8.65
N VAL A 57 -11.86 -10.57 7.53
CA VAL A 57 -12.59 -10.90 6.30
C VAL A 57 -13.61 -12.00 6.55
N LYS A 58 -13.21 -13.13 7.16
CA LYS A 58 -14.11 -14.25 7.46
C LYS A 58 -15.29 -13.84 8.32
N GLN A 59 -15.01 -13.08 9.38
CA GLN A 59 -16.05 -12.58 10.29
C GLN A 59 -17.00 -11.59 9.60
N SER A 60 -16.48 -10.72 8.75
CA SER A 60 -17.30 -9.74 8.02
C SER A 60 -18.18 -10.41 7.00
N PHE A 61 -17.66 -11.40 6.29
CA PHE A 61 -18.45 -12.20 5.36
C PHE A 61 -19.60 -12.92 6.06
N LEU A 62 -19.32 -13.62 7.18
CA LEU A 62 -20.35 -14.29 7.97
C LEU A 62 -21.41 -13.31 8.52
N GLU A 63 -20.99 -12.18 9.06
CA GLU A 63 -21.87 -11.19 9.64
C GLU A 63 -22.84 -10.57 8.61
N VAL A 64 -22.34 -10.33 7.39
CA VAL A 64 -23.13 -9.67 6.35
C VAL A 64 -23.99 -10.66 5.56
N THR A 65 -23.47 -11.83 5.25
CA THR A 65 -24.17 -12.82 4.40
C THR A 65 -24.94 -13.87 5.18
N GLY A 66 -24.60 -14.07 6.48
CA GLY A 66 -25.14 -15.16 7.28
C GLY A 66 -24.57 -16.54 6.94
N LYS A 67 -23.57 -16.62 6.05
CA LYS A 67 -22.96 -17.87 5.57
C LYS A 67 -21.47 -17.92 5.98
N TYR A 68 -20.96 -19.10 6.23
CA TYR A 68 -19.50 -19.28 6.35
C TYR A 68 -18.84 -19.16 4.99
N ALA A 69 -17.80 -18.34 4.92
CA ALA A 69 -17.01 -18.16 3.69
C ALA A 69 -16.21 -19.42 3.36
N THR A 70 -16.23 -19.84 2.11
CA THR A 70 -15.29 -20.82 1.58
C THR A 70 -13.89 -20.21 1.43
N GLU A 71 -12.88 -21.02 1.14
CA GLU A 71 -11.53 -20.50 0.86
C GLU A 71 -11.52 -19.58 -0.39
N ASN A 72 -12.35 -19.90 -1.37
CA ASN A 72 -12.50 -19.08 -2.57
C ASN A 72 -13.16 -17.74 -2.26
N ASP A 73 -14.27 -17.75 -1.50
CA ASP A 73 -14.95 -16.52 -1.07
C ASP A 73 -13.98 -15.57 -0.32
N ILE A 74 -13.13 -16.13 0.54
CA ILE A 74 -12.14 -15.36 1.30
C ILE A 74 -11.13 -14.72 0.34
N LYS A 75 -10.60 -15.53 -0.58
CA LYS A 75 -9.60 -15.06 -1.54
C LYS A 75 -10.15 -13.96 -2.45
N GLU A 76 -11.34 -14.17 -3.01
CA GLU A 76 -12.01 -13.17 -3.86
C GLU A 76 -12.31 -11.89 -3.07
N THR A 77 -12.88 -12.02 -1.87
CA THR A 77 -13.14 -10.86 -1.02
C THR A 77 -11.86 -10.08 -0.69
N GLN A 78 -10.74 -10.77 -0.43
CA GLN A 78 -9.45 -10.11 -0.17
C GLN A 78 -8.93 -9.38 -1.42
N LEU A 79 -9.04 -9.98 -2.59
CA LEU A 79 -8.64 -9.35 -3.86
C LEU A 79 -9.44 -8.08 -4.12
N GLU A 80 -10.76 -8.14 -3.94
CA GLU A 80 -11.64 -6.99 -4.12
C GLU A 80 -11.37 -5.87 -3.10
N ILE A 81 -11.10 -6.22 -1.83
CA ILE A 81 -10.69 -5.23 -0.81
C ILE A 81 -9.38 -4.55 -1.23
N THR A 82 -8.38 -5.34 -1.64
CA THR A 82 -7.09 -4.81 -2.09
C THR A 82 -7.27 -3.93 -3.32
N TYR A 83 -8.05 -4.37 -4.31
CA TYR A 83 -8.36 -3.57 -5.49
C TYR A 83 -9.02 -2.23 -5.12
N ALA A 84 -10.10 -2.27 -4.34
CA ALA A 84 -10.82 -1.06 -3.93
C ALA A 84 -9.91 -0.05 -3.20
N LYS A 85 -9.01 -0.53 -2.33
CA LYS A 85 -8.05 0.30 -1.60
C LYS A 85 -6.95 0.85 -2.50
N ASN A 86 -6.36 0.00 -3.35
CA ASN A 86 -5.25 0.39 -4.22
C ASN A 86 -5.69 1.35 -5.34
N MET A 87 -6.91 1.21 -5.82
CA MET A 87 -7.52 2.13 -6.77
C MET A 87 -8.10 3.38 -6.12
N ARG A 88 -8.09 3.46 -4.78
CA ARG A 88 -8.66 4.58 -4.00
C ARG A 88 -10.13 4.82 -4.31
N LEU A 89 -10.91 3.75 -4.49
CA LEU A 89 -12.31 3.85 -4.85
C LEU A 89 -13.11 4.61 -3.78
N THR A 90 -13.98 5.49 -4.24
CA THR A 90 -14.94 6.18 -3.40
C THR A 90 -16.04 5.23 -2.93
N PRO A 91 -16.80 5.57 -1.87
CA PRO A 91 -17.94 4.75 -1.43
C PRO A 91 -19.01 4.53 -2.52
N GLU A 92 -19.13 5.46 -3.48
CA GLU A 92 -20.05 5.33 -4.61
C GLU A 92 -19.52 4.34 -5.65
N GLU A 93 -18.24 4.43 -6.00
CA GLU A 93 -17.58 3.48 -6.91
C GLU A 93 -17.61 2.06 -6.34
N ILE A 94 -17.37 1.90 -5.01
CA ILE A 94 -17.47 0.57 -4.35
C ILE A 94 -18.89 0.02 -4.43
N ARG A 95 -19.94 0.84 -4.29
CA ARG A 95 -21.33 0.39 -4.42
C ARG A 95 -21.68 -0.05 -5.83
N ASN A 96 -21.04 0.54 -6.84
CA ASN A 96 -21.28 0.29 -8.25
C ASN A 96 -20.24 -0.64 -8.88
N MET A 97 -19.33 -1.17 -8.08
CA MET A 97 -18.27 -2.06 -8.55
C MET A 97 -18.86 -3.36 -9.11
N ASP A 98 -18.39 -3.76 -10.26
CA ASP A 98 -18.71 -5.06 -10.84
C ASP A 98 -17.92 -6.14 -10.08
N THR A 99 -18.62 -6.93 -9.28
CA THR A 99 -18.01 -7.94 -8.39
C THR A 99 -18.92 -9.14 -8.23
N GLU A 100 -18.35 -10.32 -8.17
CA GLU A 100 -19.07 -11.56 -7.85
C GLU A 100 -19.26 -11.79 -6.35
N VAL A 101 -18.60 -10.99 -5.51
CA VAL A 101 -18.72 -11.09 -4.05
C VAL A 101 -20.06 -10.52 -3.58
N GLU A 102 -20.95 -11.41 -3.12
CA GLU A 102 -22.29 -11.03 -2.62
C GLU A 102 -22.17 -9.96 -1.51
N LYS A 103 -22.84 -8.81 -1.68
CA LYS A 103 -22.85 -7.70 -0.71
C LYS A 103 -21.46 -7.15 -0.38
N PHE A 104 -20.57 -7.10 -1.35
CA PHE A 104 -19.21 -6.61 -1.16
C PHE A 104 -19.12 -5.25 -0.46
N PRO A 105 -19.91 -4.21 -0.80
CA PRO A 105 -19.85 -2.91 -0.13
C PRO A 105 -20.07 -2.99 1.38
N GLU A 106 -20.99 -3.84 1.83
CA GLU A 106 -21.28 -4.06 3.26
C GLU A 106 -20.15 -4.84 3.92
N ILE A 107 -19.61 -5.86 3.27
CA ILE A 107 -18.45 -6.64 3.76
C ILE A 107 -17.25 -5.71 3.90
N PHE A 108 -16.95 -4.91 2.89
CA PHE A 108 -15.85 -3.93 2.90
C PHE A 108 -15.97 -2.95 4.08
N ARG A 109 -17.17 -2.41 4.31
CA ARG A 109 -17.44 -1.50 5.43
C ARG A 109 -17.25 -2.20 6.79
N THR A 110 -17.79 -3.41 6.94
CA THR A 110 -17.70 -4.21 8.17
C THR A 110 -16.25 -4.60 8.45
N TYR A 111 -15.51 -5.04 7.44
CA TYR A 111 -14.08 -5.33 7.53
C TYR A 111 -13.27 -4.14 8.07
N ASN A 112 -13.42 -2.98 7.45
CA ASN A 112 -12.72 -1.77 7.90
C ASN A 112 -13.15 -1.32 9.31
N ALA A 113 -14.41 -1.56 9.72
CA ALA A 113 -14.86 -1.29 11.08
C ALA A 113 -14.19 -2.23 12.09
N LYS A 114 -14.03 -3.53 11.76
CA LYS A 114 -13.34 -4.50 12.62
C LYS A 114 -11.86 -4.15 12.81
N LEU A 115 -11.14 -3.80 11.74
CA LEU A 115 -9.75 -3.35 11.85
C LEU A 115 -9.63 -2.13 12.77
N ARG A 116 -10.53 -1.15 12.63
CA ARG A 116 -10.56 0.03 13.52
C ARG A 116 -10.84 -0.32 14.97
N GLN A 117 -11.74 -1.25 15.26
CA GLN A 117 -12.00 -1.73 16.61
C GLN A 117 -10.78 -2.40 17.24
N MET A 118 -10.01 -3.12 16.45
CA MET A 118 -8.74 -3.73 16.87
C MET A 118 -7.58 -2.73 16.95
N GLN A 119 -7.78 -1.48 16.56
CA GLN A 119 -6.74 -0.45 16.41
C GLN A 119 -5.62 -0.89 15.45
N MET A 120 -5.98 -1.63 14.42
CA MET A 120 -5.08 -2.16 13.41
C MET A 120 -5.38 -1.57 12.03
N ILE A 121 -4.41 -1.66 11.16
CA ILE A 121 -4.49 -1.35 9.72
C ILE A 121 -3.97 -2.56 8.93
N ASP A 122 -4.47 -2.78 7.73
CA ASP A 122 -3.84 -3.74 6.83
C ASP A 122 -2.71 -3.08 6.00
N TYR A 123 -2.06 -3.86 5.14
CA TYR A 123 -0.96 -3.38 4.29
C TYR A 123 -1.42 -2.32 3.27
N ASP A 124 -2.67 -2.41 2.78
CA ASP A 124 -3.22 -1.43 1.86
C ASP A 124 -3.53 -0.11 2.58
N ASP A 125 -4.11 -0.19 3.79
CA ASP A 125 -4.31 0.99 4.65
C ASP A 125 -3.00 1.68 4.99
N GLN A 126 -1.91 0.93 5.13
CA GLN A 126 -0.58 1.50 5.39
C GLN A 126 -0.18 2.49 4.29
N MET A 127 -0.42 2.13 3.02
CA MET A 127 -0.16 3.03 1.89
C MET A 127 -1.13 4.22 1.88
N ILE A 128 -2.42 3.98 2.12
CA ILE A 128 -3.45 5.02 2.16
C ILE A 128 -3.13 6.07 3.23
N TYR A 129 -2.79 5.64 4.43
CA TYR A 129 -2.46 6.57 5.52
C TYR A 129 -1.13 7.30 5.27
N ALA A 130 -0.12 6.62 4.73
CA ALA A 130 1.13 7.26 4.36
C ALA A 130 0.92 8.37 3.32
N LEU A 131 0.16 8.09 2.27
CA LEU A 131 -0.16 9.09 1.24
C LEU A 131 -0.94 10.27 1.83
N ARG A 132 -1.97 10.02 2.64
CA ARG A 132 -2.74 11.09 3.33
C ARG A 132 -1.86 11.95 4.23
N ILE A 133 -0.92 11.35 4.95
CA ILE A 133 0.03 12.10 5.78
C ILE A 133 0.91 12.99 4.91
N LEU A 134 1.42 12.49 3.80
CA LEU A 134 2.22 13.29 2.87
C LEU A 134 1.40 14.43 2.26
N GLU A 135 0.12 14.20 1.92
CA GLU A 135 -0.78 15.22 1.39
C GLU A 135 -1.14 16.31 2.42
N GLN A 136 -1.36 15.93 3.68
CA GLN A 136 -1.92 16.81 4.71
C GLN A 136 -0.85 17.50 5.59
N TYR A 137 0.36 16.96 5.65
CA TYR A 137 1.43 17.46 6.50
C TYR A 137 2.66 17.89 5.70
N PRO A 138 2.69 19.17 5.22
CA PRO A 138 3.77 19.66 4.35
C PRO A 138 5.18 19.48 4.94
N GLY A 139 5.33 19.55 6.26
CA GLY A 139 6.61 19.35 6.93
C GLY A 139 7.12 17.90 6.83
N VAL A 140 6.20 16.92 6.83
CA VAL A 140 6.55 15.51 6.60
C VAL A 140 6.94 15.29 5.14
N LEU A 141 6.16 15.82 4.22
CA LEU A 141 6.46 15.75 2.78
C LEU A 141 7.81 16.40 2.46
N ALA A 142 8.08 17.58 3.02
CA ALA A 142 9.35 18.28 2.83
C ALA A 142 10.55 17.45 3.30
N TYR A 143 10.44 16.81 4.48
CA TYR A 143 11.46 15.93 5.01
C TYR A 143 11.79 14.76 4.06
N PHE A 144 10.75 14.07 3.54
CA PHE A 144 10.97 12.95 2.63
C PHE A 144 11.49 13.39 1.27
N ARG A 145 11.07 14.54 0.75
CA ARG A 145 11.61 15.14 -0.49
C ARG A 145 13.06 15.60 -0.38
N GLU A 146 13.47 16.05 0.78
CA GLU A 146 14.86 16.41 1.05
C GLU A 146 15.73 15.16 1.17
N LYS A 147 15.22 14.14 1.86
CA LYS A 147 15.91 12.88 2.07
C LYS A 147 16.08 12.07 0.79
N TYR A 148 15.04 12.02 -0.05
CA TYR A 148 15.01 11.24 -1.30
C TYR A 148 14.87 12.18 -2.50
N GLN A 149 15.99 12.44 -3.15
CA GLN A 149 16.03 13.36 -4.30
C GLN A 149 15.94 12.63 -5.64
N TYR A 150 16.19 11.33 -5.67
CA TYR A 150 16.13 10.47 -6.84
C TYR A 150 15.34 9.22 -6.51
N PHE A 151 14.47 8.82 -7.42
CA PHE A 151 13.67 7.61 -7.31
C PHE A 151 13.88 6.75 -8.55
N CYS A 152 14.20 5.48 -8.33
CA CYS A 152 14.22 4.46 -9.38
C CYS A 152 13.20 3.38 -8.98
N VAL A 153 12.18 3.19 -9.80
CA VAL A 153 11.13 2.19 -9.61
C VAL A 153 11.33 1.10 -10.64
N ASP A 154 11.52 -0.12 -10.16
CA ASP A 154 11.60 -1.33 -10.97
C ASP A 154 10.22 -2.00 -11.02
N GLU A 155 9.96 -2.80 -12.07
CA GLU A 155 8.69 -3.46 -12.31
C GLU A 155 7.50 -2.49 -12.26
N ALA A 156 7.64 -1.34 -12.94
CA ALA A 156 6.66 -0.26 -12.88
C ALA A 156 5.27 -0.67 -13.37
N GLN A 157 5.17 -1.70 -14.24
CA GLN A 157 3.92 -2.26 -14.72
C GLN A 157 3.07 -2.89 -13.60
N ASP A 158 3.68 -3.28 -12.49
CA ASP A 158 3.01 -3.90 -11.35
C ASP A 158 2.61 -2.90 -10.26
N THR A 159 2.82 -1.59 -10.51
CA THR A 159 2.50 -0.55 -9.52
C THR A 159 1.03 -0.16 -9.60
N SER A 160 0.37 -0.12 -8.42
CA SER A 160 -1.02 0.31 -8.31
C SER A 160 -1.16 1.84 -8.35
N LYS A 161 -2.39 2.32 -8.56
CA LYS A 161 -2.68 3.76 -8.57
C LYS A 161 -2.18 4.49 -7.33
N ILE A 162 -2.40 3.94 -6.12
CA ILE A 162 -1.93 4.59 -4.89
C ILE A 162 -0.42 4.66 -4.80
N GLN A 163 0.29 3.68 -5.35
CA GLN A 163 1.76 3.67 -5.41
C GLN A 163 2.27 4.73 -6.38
N HIS A 164 1.63 4.89 -7.54
CA HIS A 164 1.92 5.98 -8.47
C HIS A 164 1.67 7.34 -7.82
N ASP A 165 0.51 7.56 -7.22
CA ASP A 165 0.16 8.81 -6.54
C ASP A 165 1.22 9.18 -5.48
N MET A 166 1.75 8.19 -4.75
CA MET A 166 2.80 8.41 -3.75
C MET A 166 4.13 8.79 -4.39
N MET A 167 4.56 8.09 -5.44
CA MET A 167 5.81 8.39 -6.14
C MET A 167 5.77 9.76 -6.80
N ASP A 168 4.67 10.10 -7.45
CA ASP A 168 4.47 11.41 -8.07
C ASP A 168 4.53 12.52 -7.03
N LEU A 169 3.86 12.34 -5.89
CA LEU A 169 3.87 13.33 -4.82
C LEU A 169 5.28 13.52 -4.25
N LEU A 170 6.03 12.47 -4.02
CA LEU A 170 7.40 12.56 -3.51
C LEU A 170 8.37 13.19 -4.53
N ALA A 171 8.28 12.77 -5.78
CA ALA A 171 9.18 13.21 -6.85
C ALA A 171 8.83 14.59 -7.44
N ALA A 172 7.63 15.13 -7.17
CA ALA A 172 7.11 16.33 -7.83
C ALA A 172 8.05 17.56 -7.79
N LYS A 173 8.84 17.70 -6.74
CA LYS A 173 9.79 18.83 -6.59
C LYS A 173 11.08 18.59 -7.36
N SER A 174 11.67 17.40 -7.24
CA SER A 174 12.96 17.08 -7.86
C SER A 174 12.83 16.72 -9.33
N ARG A 175 11.68 16.14 -9.72
CA ARG A 175 11.41 15.53 -11.03
C ARG A 175 12.40 14.41 -11.41
N ASN A 176 13.09 13.84 -10.42
CA ASN A 176 14.05 12.77 -10.61
C ASN A 176 13.40 11.42 -10.33
N LEU A 177 12.42 11.06 -11.15
CA LEU A 177 11.74 9.77 -11.13
C LEU A 177 12.10 9.00 -12.39
N PHE A 178 12.68 7.82 -12.23
CA PHE A 178 12.99 6.88 -13.28
C PHE A 178 12.22 5.58 -13.03
N MET A 179 11.40 5.20 -13.99
CA MET A 179 10.56 4.00 -13.89
C MET A 179 10.96 3.03 -15.00
N VAL A 180 11.15 1.79 -14.64
CA VAL A 180 11.44 0.69 -15.56
C VAL A 180 10.36 -0.36 -15.42
N GLY A 181 9.84 -0.82 -16.52
CA GLY A 181 8.80 -1.84 -16.56
C GLY A 181 8.65 -2.40 -17.98
N ASP A 182 8.00 -3.53 -18.07
CA ASP A 182 7.70 -4.22 -19.32
C ASP A 182 6.16 -4.36 -19.41
N GLU A 183 5.54 -3.63 -20.33
CA GLU A 183 4.09 -3.62 -20.50
C GLU A 183 3.54 -5.00 -20.88
N ASP A 184 4.34 -5.82 -21.58
CA ASP A 184 3.96 -7.19 -21.97
C ASP A 184 3.89 -8.16 -20.77
N GLN A 185 4.45 -7.78 -19.62
CA GLN A 185 4.44 -8.56 -18.38
C GLN A 185 3.40 -8.07 -17.36
N SER A 186 2.58 -7.08 -17.70
CA SER A 186 1.53 -6.58 -16.80
C SER A 186 0.46 -7.63 -16.58
N ILE A 187 0.49 -8.29 -15.42
CA ILE A 187 -0.46 -9.35 -15.04
C ILE A 187 -1.55 -8.87 -14.07
N TYR A 188 -1.41 -7.68 -13.51
CA TYR A 188 -2.31 -7.16 -12.48
C TYR A 188 -3.34 -6.15 -12.99
N GLY A 189 -3.33 -5.72 -14.23
CA GLY A 189 -4.38 -4.92 -14.86
C GLY A 189 -4.85 -3.66 -14.08
N PHE A 190 -3.96 -3.09 -13.25
CA PHE A 190 -4.29 -1.89 -12.45
C PHE A 190 -4.18 -0.61 -13.28
#